data_c3e196a3745ff5189048c7e8a41aa37e
#
_entry.id   c3e196a3745ff5189048c7e8a41aa37e
#
_cell.length_a   1.000
_cell.length_b   1.000
_cell.length_c   1.000
_cell.angle_alpha   90.00
_cell.angle_beta   90.00
_cell.angle_gamma   90.00
#
_symmetry.space_group_name_H-M   'P 1'
#
loop_
_entity.id
_entity.type
_entity.pdbx_description
1 polymer ?
#
loop_
_entity_poly.entity_id
_entity_poly.type
_entity_poly.pdbx_seq_one_letter_code
_entity_poly.pdbx_strand_id
1 'polypeptide(L)'
;MLNFADTSRAPDGEPFQFTTLTNAAGSIATFMDWGATWLSCQIALSDGSLREVLLGCQTPEQFTEQGAFLGATVGRYANRIAKAQYVYQGETVVLHPSQGENQLHGGPEGFDKRRWKRISHDTQHVTYQLDSADGDQGFPGNLVAQATYRLTEDNRVEISWQAKVDKTCPVNLTNHAYFNLDGDGCTTDALAQKLQLFADQYLPVESDGIPCGDLTDVSGSGICLLYTSPSPRD
;
A
#
# COMPACT_ATOMS: atom_id res chain seq x y z
N MET A 1 13.83 7.92 15.14
CA MET A 1 14.54 7.94 13.83
C MET A 1 14.82 6.50 13.48
N LEU A 2 14.21 5.99 12.40
CA LEU A 2 14.46 4.63 11.93
C LEU A 2 15.94 4.49 11.58
N ASN A 3 16.66 3.66 12.31
CA ASN A 3 18.07 3.40 12.05
C ASN A 3 18.16 2.17 11.14
N PHE A 4 18.15 2.42 9.84
CA PHE A 4 18.35 1.38 8.85
C PHE A 4 19.84 1.06 8.76
N ALA A 5 20.30 0.08 9.52
CA ALA A 5 21.67 -0.38 9.42
C ALA A 5 21.92 -1.01 8.04
N ASP A 6 23.05 -0.69 7.42
CA ASP A 6 23.49 -1.23 6.11
C ASP A 6 23.66 -2.77 6.08
N THR A 7 23.41 -3.45 7.20
CA THR A 7 23.57 -4.90 7.34
C THR A 7 22.26 -5.69 7.20
N SER A 8 21.12 -4.99 7.15
CA SER A 8 19.79 -5.61 7.01
C SER A 8 19.60 -6.25 5.64
N ARG A 9 19.08 -7.48 5.62
CA ARG A 9 18.85 -8.22 4.38
C ARG A 9 17.39 -8.57 4.21
N ALA A 10 16.91 -8.42 2.97
CA ALA A 10 15.59 -8.86 2.58
C ALA A 10 15.50 -10.40 2.50
N PRO A 11 14.29 -10.98 2.42
CA PRO A 11 14.07 -12.42 2.33
C PRO A 11 14.76 -13.11 1.15
N ASP A 12 15.13 -12.37 0.10
CA ASP A 12 15.92 -12.87 -1.04
C ASP A 12 17.43 -12.96 -0.76
N GLY A 13 17.89 -12.56 0.44
CA GLY A 13 19.28 -12.57 0.88
C GLY A 13 20.10 -11.33 0.52
N GLU A 14 19.57 -10.44 -0.32
CA GLU A 14 20.25 -9.21 -0.72
C GLU A 14 19.96 -8.07 0.27
N PRO A 15 20.86 -7.08 0.41
CA PRO A 15 20.62 -5.90 1.23
C PRO A 15 19.37 -5.14 0.78
N PHE A 16 18.61 -4.56 1.73
CA PHE A 16 17.58 -3.58 1.39
C PHE A 16 18.23 -2.32 0.80
N GLN A 17 17.55 -1.72 -0.19
CA GLN A 17 17.91 -0.42 -0.74
C GLN A 17 16.90 0.63 -0.31
N PHE A 18 17.40 1.69 0.34
CA PHE A 18 16.57 2.79 0.80
C PHE A 18 16.69 3.99 -0.14
N THR A 19 15.61 4.77 -0.23
CA THR A 19 15.59 6.05 -0.93
C THR A 19 14.89 7.06 -0.06
N THR A 20 15.55 8.16 0.21
CA THR A 20 15.00 9.27 0.99
C THR A 20 14.76 10.46 0.07
N LEU A 21 13.54 10.98 0.09
CA LEU A 21 13.13 12.18 -0.62
C LEU A 21 13.04 13.32 0.40
N THR A 22 13.41 14.51 -0.02
CA THR A 22 13.35 15.73 0.81
C THR A 22 12.84 16.90 -0.01
N ASN A 23 12.16 17.84 0.64
CA ASN A 23 11.76 19.09 0.02
C ASN A 23 12.37 20.30 0.73
N ALA A 24 12.20 21.49 0.18
CA ALA A 24 12.75 22.72 0.75
C ALA A 24 12.13 23.09 2.11
N ALA A 25 10.92 22.61 2.41
CA ALA A 25 10.30 22.78 3.73
C ALA A 25 10.93 21.91 4.84
N GLY A 26 11.81 20.97 4.47
CA GLY A 26 12.48 20.05 5.38
C GLY A 26 11.70 18.77 5.68
N SER A 27 10.57 18.53 5.02
CA SER A 27 9.85 17.24 5.12
C SER A 27 10.61 16.13 4.42
N ILE A 28 10.47 14.90 4.93
CA ILE A 28 11.25 13.73 4.53
C ILE A 28 10.30 12.55 4.30
N ALA A 29 10.46 11.86 3.18
CA ALA A 29 9.78 10.59 2.91
C ALA A 29 10.81 9.52 2.57
N THR A 30 10.74 8.35 3.23
CA THR A 30 11.69 7.25 3.03
C THR A 30 10.99 6.01 2.51
N PHE A 31 11.59 5.38 1.52
CA PHE A 31 11.09 4.20 0.81
C PHE A 31 12.14 3.11 0.80
N MET A 32 11.71 1.85 0.68
CA MET A 32 12.61 0.73 0.40
C MET A 32 12.15 -0.06 -0.83
N ASP A 33 13.09 -0.77 -1.43
CA ASP A 33 12.90 -1.55 -2.65
C ASP A 33 12.11 -2.86 -2.43
N TRP A 34 12.01 -3.39 -1.21
CA TRP A 34 11.14 -4.51 -0.89
C TRP A 34 9.71 -4.04 -0.75
N GLY A 35 8.81 -4.56 -1.59
CA GLY A 35 7.42 -4.11 -1.66
C GLY A 35 7.22 -2.70 -2.22
N ALA A 36 8.27 -2.03 -2.72
CA ALA A 36 8.27 -0.58 -2.98
C ALA A 36 7.60 0.16 -1.81
N THR A 37 8.02 -0.16 -0.59
CA THR A 37 7.35 0.22 0.66
C THR A 37 7.67 1.65 1.05
N TRP A 38 6.65 2.41 1.41
CA TRP A 38 6.76 3.73 2.04
C TRP A 38 6.93 3.54 3.56
N LEU A 39 8.16 3.70 4.04
CA LEU A 39 8.56 3.36 5.41
C LEU A 39 8.27 4.47 6.42
N SER A 40 8.43 5.75 6.01
CA SER A 40 8.44 6.90 6.89
C SER A 40 7.99 8.15 6.14
N CYS A 41 7.23 8.99 6.82
CA CYS A 41 6.82 10.31 6.35
C CYS A 41 6.93 11.33 7.49
N GLN A 42 8.03 12.06 7.51
CA GLN A 42 8.31 13.08 8.51
C GLN A 42 7.95 14.45 7.96
N ILE A 43 6.92 15.05 8.52
CA ILE A 43 6.45 16.38 8.12
C ILE A 43 7.11 17.45 8.97
N ALA A 44 7.70 18.45 8.32
CA ALA A 44 8.26 19.62 9.01
C ALA A 44 7.13 20.49 9.57
N LEU A 45 7.17 20.74 10.87
CA LEU A 45 6.22 21.58 11.58
C LEU A 45 6.72 23.03 11.66
N SER A 46 5.82 23.95 12.01
CA SER A 46 6.12 25.40 12.09
C SER A 46 7.14 25.77 13.16
N ASP A 47 7.35 24.91 14.15
CA ASP A 47 8.37 25.07 15.21
C ASP A 47 9.74 24.49 14.81
N GLY A 48 9.88 23.96 13.58
CA GLY A 48 11.09 23.35 13.06
C GLY A 48 11.29 21.88 13.46
N SER A 49 10.38 21.29 14.24
CA SER A 49 10.42 19.86 14.55
C SER A 49 9.89 19.02 13.38
N LEU A 50 10.22 17.73 13.39
CA LEU A 50 9.68 16.75 12.45
C LEU A 50 8.67 15.85 13.16
N ARG A 51 7.54 15.57 12.49
CA ARG A 51 6.53 14.64 12.96
C ARG A 51 6.41 13.46 12.01
N GLU A 52 6.68 12.25 12.51
CA GLU A 52 6.40 11.00 11.78
C GLU A 52 4.90 10.74 11.78
N VAL A 53 4.30 10.66 10.59
CA VAL A 53 2.84 10.51 10.43
C VAL A 53 2.43 9.14 9.90
N LEU A 54 3.38 8.23 9.66
CA LEU A 54 3.08 6.84 9.29
C LEU A 54 3.27 5.91 10.48
N LEU A 55 2.37 4.94 10.60
CA LEU A 55 2.63 3.76 11.42
C LEU A 55 3.64 2.88 10.70
N GLY A 56 4.67 2.47 11.39
CA GLY A 56 5.74 1.67 10.83
C GLY A 56 6.36 0.70 11.84
N CYS A 57 7.36 -0.03 11.39
CA CYS A 57 8.18 -0.91 12.20
C CYS A 57 9.52 -0.24 12.52
N GLN A 58 10.22 -0.77 13.52
CA GLN A 58 11.52 -0.21 13.94
C GLN A 58 12.66 -0.63 13.01
N THR A 59 12.55 -1.80 12.38
CA THR A 59 13.57 -2.33 11.47
C THR A 59 12.96 -2.77 10.14
N PRO A 60 13.75 -2.80 9.05
CA PRO A 60 13.27 -3.27 7.75
C PRO A 60 12.77 -4.71 7.75
N GLU A 61 13.40 -5.59 8.54
CA GLU A 61 13.00 -6.99 8.66
C GLU A 61 11.58 -7.10 9.21
N GLN A 62 11.24 -6.31 10.22
CA GLN A 62 9.89 -6.31 10.79
C GLN A 62 8.82 -5.94 9.75
N PHE A 63 9.15 -5.10 8.74
CA PHE A 63 8.24 -4.83 7.63
C PHE A 63 8.00 -6.06 6.75
N THR A 64 8.93 -7.00 6.68
CA THR A 64 8.77 -8.24 5.91
C THR A 64 8.04 -9.33 6.69
N GLU A 65 8.00 -9.25 8.01
CA GLU A 65 7.43 -10.26 8.91
C GLU A 65 5.98 -9.93 9.34
N GLN A 66 5.59 -8.66 9.27
CA GLN A 66 4.26 -8.22 9.67
C GLN A 66 3.18 -8.57 8.63
N GLY A 67 1.94 -8.81 9.07
CA GLY A 67 0.81 -9.18 8.21
C GLY A 67 -0.15 -8.03 7.85
N ALA A 68 0.18 -6.77 8.22
CA ALA A 68 -0.70 -5.61 8.00
C ALA A 68 -0.33 -4.81 6.73
N PHE A 69 0.61 -5.27 5.92
CA PHE A 69 1.05 -4.63 4.67
C PHE A 69 1.55 -3.19 4.82
N LEU A 70 2.05 -2.80 6.01
CA LEU A 70 2.42 -1.43 6.37
C LEU A 70 3.25 -0.75 5.28
N GLY A 71 2.67 0.30 4.65
CA GLY A 71 3.32 1.11 3.62
C GLY A 71 3.66 0.41 2.30
N ALA A 72 3.38 -0.89 2.16
CA ALA A 72 3.76 -1.64 0.96
C ALA A 72 2.89 -1.29 -0.26
N THR A 73 3.45 -1.45 -1.46
CA THR A 73 2.69 -1.49 -2.70
C THR A 73 2.11 -2.88 -2.87
N VAL A 74 0.79 -3.01 -2.90
CA VAL A 74 0.09 -4.27 -3.06
C VAL A 74 -0.46 -4.44 -4.48
N GLY A 75 -0.44 -5.66 -4.97
CA GLY A 75 -0.84 -6.06 -6.33
C GLY A 75 -0.53 -7.57 -6.58
N ARG A 76 -0.90 -8.13 -7.77
CA ARG A 76 -1.49 -7.42 -8.94
C ARG A 76 -2.83 -6.77 -8.68
N TYR A 77 -3.63 -7.34 -7.76
CA TYR A 77 -4.96 -6.85 -7.44
C TYR A 77 -5.10 -6.57 -5.95
N ALA A 78 -5.14 -5.29 -5.61
CA ALA A 78 -5.37 -4.83 -4.25
C ALA A 78 -6.79 -5.18 -3.78
N ASN A 79 -6.93 -5.48 -2.49
CA ASN A 79 -8.14 -5.99 -1.88
C ASN A 79 -8.48 -7.42 -2.36
N ARG A 80 -9.73 -7.85 -2.27
CA ARG A 80 -10.14 -9.26 -2.36
C ARG A 80 -10.70 -9.65 -3.72
N ILE A 81 -10.41 -10.89 -4.11
CA ILE A 81 -11.11 -11.61 -5.19
C ILE A 81 -11.75 -12.84 -4.57
N ALA A 82 -13.10 -12.88 -4.61
CA ALA A 82 -13.90 -13.94 -4.02
C ALA A 82 -13.51 -15.32 -4.57
N LYS A 83 -13.35 -16.31 -3.67
CA LYS A 83 -12.99 -17.70 -4.00
C LYS A 83 -11.74 -17.81 -4.87
N ALA A 84 -10.85 -16.80 -4.80
CA ALA A 84 -9.66 -16.72 -5.60
C ALA A 84 -9.90 -17.06 -7.09
N GLN A 85 -10.99 -16.55 -7.69
CA GLN A 85 -11.29 -16.80 -9.10
C GLN A 85 -12.16 -15.70 -9.70
N TYR A 86 -12.09 -15.57 -11.02
CA TYR A 86 -12.97 -14.69 -11.78
C TYR A 86 -13.28 -15.30 -13.14
N VAL A 87 -14.35 -14.83 -13.79
CA VAL A 87 -14.73 -15.28 -15.15
C VAL A 87 -14.33 -14.22 -16.16
N TYR A 88 -13.63 -14.63 -17.20
CA TYR A 88 -13.29 -13.79 -18.33
C TYR A 88 -13.59 -14.53 -19.64
N GLN A 89 -14.41 -13.94 -20.52
CA GLN A 89 -14.86 -14.51 -21.79
C GLN A 89 -15.47 -15.93 -21.68
N GLY A 90 -16.15 -16.21 -20.56
CA GLY A 90 -16.81 -17.50 -20.29
C GLY A 90 -15.88 -18.56 -19.68
N GLU A 91 -14.60 -18.30 -19.54
CA GLU A 91 -13.65 -19.19 -18.89
C GLU A 91 -13.36 -18.74 -17.45
N THR A 92 -13.25 -19.70 -16.53
CA THR A 92 -12.87 -19.43 -15.14
C THR A 92 -11.36 -19.38 -15.01
N VAL A 93 -10.84 -18.24 -14.57
CA VAL A 93 -9.43 -18.07 -14.18
C VAL A 93 -9.32 -18.31 -12.68
N VAL A 94 -8.48 -19.26 -12.29
CA VAL A 94 -8.24 -19.64 -10.89
C VAL A 94 -6.93 -19.00 -10.42
N LEU A 95 -7.02 -18.32 -9.27
CA LEU A 95 -5.90 -17.64 -8.62
C LEU A 95 -5.45 -18.41 -7.38
N HIS A 96 -4.34 -17.98 -6.77
CA HIS A 96 -3.86 -18.58 -5.52
C HIS A 96 -4.54 -17.90 -4.31
N PRO A 97 -5.29 -18.63 -3.48
CA PRO A 97 -5.91 -18.07 -2.28
C PRO A 97 -4.86 -17.68 -1.23
N SER A 98 -5.14 -16.63 -0.46
CA SER A 98 -4.25 -16.14 0.60
C SER A 98 -4.99 -15.73 1.88
N GLN A 99 -6.32 -15.67 1.84
CA GLN A 99 -7.16 -15.39 2.99
C GLN A 99 -8.40 -16.31 2.95
N GLY A 100 -8.31 -17.46 3.65
CA GLY A 100 -9.31 -18.51 3.50
C GLY A 100 -9.41 -18.99 2.06
N GLU A 101 -10.61 -18.97 1.46
CA GLU A 101 -10.83 -19.29 0.05
C GLU A 101 -10.56 -18.09 -0.88
N ASN A 102 -10.44 -16.89 -0.34
CA ASN A 102 -10.30 -15.66 -1.12
C ASN A 102 -8.83 -15.36 -1.43
N GLN A 103 -8.57 -14.62 -2.50
CA GLN A 103 -7.29 -13.99 -2.70
C GLN A 103 -7.34 -12.57 -2.14
N LEU A 104 -6.36 -12.21 -1.30
CA LEU A 104 -6.16 -10.87 -0.77
C LEU A 104 -4.83 -10.31 -1.32
N HIS A 105 -4.85 -9.06 -1.77
CA HIS A 105 -3.68 -8.27 -2.15
C HIS A 105 -2.71 -8.95 -3.13
N GLY A 106 -3.26 -9.72 -4.09
CA GLY A 106 -2.47 -10.35 -5.14
C GLY A 106 -1.94 -11.74 -4.81
N GLY A 107 -2.33 -12.32 -3.65
CA GLY A 107 -2.01 -13.72 -3.32
C GLY A 107 -0.92 -13.90 -2.27
N PRO A 108 -0.53 -15.16 -1.99
CA PRO A 108 0.46 -15.49 -0.96
C PRO A 108 1.81 -14.80 -1.16
N GLU A 109 2.23 -14.63 -2.42
CA GLU A 109 3.46 -13.98 -2.83
C GLU A 109 3.13 -12.72 -3.66
N GLY A 110 2.37 -11.80 -3.05
CA GLY A 110 1.98 -10.54 -3.66
C GLY A 110 3.16 -9.58 -3.91
N PHE A 111 2.86 -8.42 -4.46
CA PHE A 111 3.86 -7.42 -4.80
C PHE A 111 4.56 -6.80 -3.58
N ASP A 112 3.93 -6.84 -2.43
CA ASP A 112 4.46 -6.46 -1.11
C ASP A 112 5.64 -7.32 -0.65
N LYS A 113 5.72 -8.57 -1.12
CA LYS A 113 6.74 -9.54 -0.73
C LYS A 113 7.83 -9.73 -1.78
N ARG A 114 8.04 -8.74 -2.62
CA ARG A 114 9.01 -8.81 -3.72
C ARG A 114 9.93 -7.62 -3.75
N ARG A 115 11.11 -7.86 -4.28
CA ARG A 115 12.05 -6.79 -4.57
C ARG A 115 11.64 -6.06 -5.85
N TRP A 116 11.46 -4.76 -5.73
CA TRP A 116 11.26 -3.86 -6.85
C TRP A 116 12.59 -3.22 -7.25
N LYS A 117 12.88 -3.20 -8.52
CA LYS A 117 14.07 -2.54 -9.04
C LYS A 117 13.87 -1.02 -9.06
N ARG A 118 14.72 -0.27 -8.35
CA ARG A 118 14.76 1.18 -8.47
C ARG A 118 15.30 1.58 -9.85
N ILE A 119 14.48 2.17 -10.71
CA ILE A 119 14.82 2.53 -12.09
C ILE A 119 15.16 4.01 -12.27
N SER A 120 14.68 4.88 -11.39
CA SER A 120 15.08 6.28 -11.32
C SER A 120 14.88 6.86 -9.93
N HIS A 121 15.66 7.87 -9.57
CA HIS A 121 15.45 8.67 -8.37
C HIS A 121 16.24 9.97 -8.45
N ASP A 122 15.75 10.97 -7.72
CA ASP A 122 16.46 12.20 -7.35
C ASP A 122 16.08 12.62 -5.93
N THR A 123 16.23 13.88 -5.58
CA THR A 123 15.91 14.39 -4.24
C THR A 123 14.41 14.42 -3.93
N GLN A 124 13.54 14.41 -4.95
CA GLN A 124 12.10 14.60 -4.81
C GLN A 124 11.27 13.43 -5.36
N HIS A 125 11.86 12.53 -6.16
CA HIS A 125 11.11 11.39 -6.67
C HIS A 125 11.93 10.10 -6.66
N VAL A 126 11.22 8.97 -6.63
CA VAL A 126 11.74 7.63 -6.86
C VAL A 126 10.75 6.81 -7.67
N THR A 127 11.24 6.04 -8.64
CA THR A 127 10.44 5.07 -9.41
C THR A 127 11.01 3.68 -9.23
N TYR A 128 10.14 2.77 -8.84
CA TYR A 128 10.39 1.34 -8.72
C TYR A 128 9.65 0.58 -9.82
N GLN A 129 10.24 -0.50 -10.30
CA GLN A 129 9.64 -1.42 -11.28
C GLN A 129 9.67 -2.85 -10.77
N LEU A 130 8.58 -3.58 -11.03
CA LEU A 130 8.46 -5.01 -10.79
C LEU A 130 7.97 -5.71 -12.07
N ASP A 131 8.63 -6.81 -12.41
CA ASP A 131 8.22 -7.71 -13.49
C ASP A 131 7.54 -8.93 -12.86
N SER A 132 6.32 -9.25 -13.31
CA SER A 132 5.51 -10.35 -12.82
C SER A 132 5.16 -11.26 -14.01
N ALA A 133 5.62 -12.51 -13.98
CA ALA A 133 5.53 -13.45 -15.09
C ALA A 133 4.10 -13.95 -15.34
N ASP A 134 3.85 -14.49 -16.54
CA ASP A 134 2.60 -15.20 -16.85
C ASP A 134 2.37 -16.34 -15.86
N GLY A 135 1.16 -16.42 -15.30
CA GLY A 135 0.79 -17.41 -14.28
C GLY A 135 1.16 -17.04 -12.84
N ASP A 136 1.83 -15.90 -12.62
CA ASP A 136 2.17 -15.42 -11.28
C ASP A 136 0.91 -15.25 -10.42
N GLN A 137 0.86 -15.94 -9.26
CA GLN A 137 -0.31 -16.03 -8.37
C GLN A 137 -1.62 -16.45 -9.07
N GLY A 138 -1.51 -17.12 -10.23
CA GLY A 138 -2.60 -17.53 -11.09
C GLY A 138 -3.05 -16.48 -12.12
N PHE A 139 -2.50 -15.28 -12.11
CA PHE A 139 -2.86 -14.25 -13.08
C PHE A 139 -2.25 -14.50 -14.45
N PRO A 140 -3.04 -14.40 -15.54
CA PRO A 140 -2.54 -14.57 -16.89
C PRO A 140 -1.70 -13.38 -17.35
N GLY A 141 -0.75 -13.66 -18.23
CA GLY A 141 0.10 -12.69 -18.90
C GLY A 141 1.27 -12.17 -18.08
N ASN A 142 2.30 -11.74 -18.79
CA ASN A 142 3.40 -11.00 -18.21
C ASN A 142 2.93 -9.57 -17.89
N LEU A 143 3.31 -9.07 -16.72
CA LEU A 143 3.00 -7.72 -16.29
C LEU A 143 4.28 -7.01 -15.88
N VAL A 144 4.44 -5.77 -16.34
CA VAL A 144 5.44 -4.81 -15.83
C VAL A 144 4.69 -3.72 -15.06
N ALA A 145 4.93 -3.63 -13.76
CA ALA A 145 4.38 -2.59 -12.90
C ALA A 145 5.45 -1.55 -12.56
N GLN A 146 5.05 -0.28 -12.49
CA GLN A 146 5.88 0.80 -11.96
C GLN A 146 5.11 1.56 -10.88
N ALA A 147 5.80 1.87 -9.78
CA ALA A 147 5.34 2.73 -8.71
C ALA A 147 6.28 3.94 -8.61
N THR A 148 5.74 5.14 -8.79
CA THR A 148 6.48 6.39 -8.67
C THR A 148 5.96 7.16 -7.46
N TYR A 149 6.87 7.53 -6.56
CA TYR A 149 6.61 8.38 -5.41
C TYR A 149 7.30 9.72 -5.62
N ARG A 150 6.60 10.80 -5.31
CA ARG A 150 7.13 12.16 -5.39
C ARG A 150 6.74 12.96 -4.16
N LEU A 151 7.74 13.53 -3.49
CA LEU A 151 7.52 14.51 -2.42
C LEU A 151 7.56 15.91 -3.01
N THR A 152 6.44 16.63 -2.94
CA THR A 152 6.33 17.98 -3.50
C THR A 152 6.76 19.06 -2.53
N GLU A 153 7.02 20.27 -3.03
CA GLU A 153 7.40 21.43 -2.19
C GLU A 153 6.29 21.90 -1.25
N ASP A 154 5.04 21.57 -1.55
CA ASP A 154 3.86 21.89 -0.73
C ASP A 154 3.45 20.70 0.19
N ASN A 155 4.41 19.82 0.51
CA ASN A 155 4.26 18.71 1.45
C ASN A 155 3.21 17.65 1.05
N ARG A 156 3.01 17.41 -0.24
CA ARG A 156 2.24 16.25 -0.73
C ARG A 156 3.17 15.11 -1.10
N VAL A 157 2.74 13.89 -0.83
CA VAL A 157 3.33 12.69 -1.43
C VAL A 157 2.38 12.23 -2.54
N GLU A 158 2.81 12.40 -3.78
CA GLU A 158 2.09 11.95 -4.97
C GLU A 158 2.54 10.52 -5.29
N ILE A 159 1.59 9.62 -5.49
CA ILE A 159 1.86 8.23 -5.86
C ILE A 159 1.20 7.95 -7.20
N SER A 160 1.98 7.46 -8.14
CA SER A 160 1.51 7.11 -9.49
C SER A 160 1.87 5.67 -9.81
N TRP A 161 0.91 4.91 -10.33
CA TRP A 161 1.14 3.55 -10.80
C TRP A 161 0.93 3.46 -12.31
N GLN A 162 1.78 2.67 -12.93
CA GLN A 162 1.64 2.26 -14.33
C GLN A 162 1.80 0.75 -14.42
N ALA A 163 0.97 0.12 -15.24
CA ALA A 163 1.07 -1.30 -15.52
C ALA A 163 0.89 -1.56 -17.01
N LYS A 164 1.70 -2.48 -17.54
CA LYS A 164 1.57 -3.00 -18.91
C LYS A 164 1.46 -4.51 -18.84
N VAL A 165 0.51 -5.07 -19.57
CA VAL A 165 0.26 -6.51 -19.65
C VAL A 165 0.27 -6.96 -21.09
N ASP A 166 0.67 -8.19 -21.37
CA ASP A 166 0.61 -8.82 -22.69
C ASP A 166 -0.63 -9.72 -22.89
N LYS A 167 -1.36 -10.03 -21.79
CA LYS A 167 -2.66 -10.70 -21.82
C LYS A 167 -3.63 -9.97 -20.88
N THR A 168 -4.91 -10.01 -21.18
CA THR A 168 -5.94 -9.40 -20.35
C THR A 168 -5.96 -10.02 -18.95
N CYS A 169 -5.80 -9.20 -17.91
CA CYS A 169 -5.96 -9.60 -16.52
C CYS A 169 -6.45 -8.39 -15.69
N PRO A 170 -7.08 -8.62 -14.54
CA PRO A 170 -7.42 -7.55 -13.63
C PRO A 170 -6.13 -6.97 -13.01
N VAL A 171 -6.07 -5.64 -12.94
CA VAL A 171 -4.97 -4.91 -12.30
C VAL A 171 -5.54 -3.83 -11.40
N ASN A 172 -5.15 -3.84 -10.15
CA ASN A 172 -5.47 -2.81 -9.16
C ASN A 172 -4.28 -2.66 -8.22
N LEU A 173 -3.60 -1.52 -8.26
CA LEU A 173 -2.42 -1.26 -7.44
C LEU A 173 -2.74 -0.17 -6.42
N THR A 174 -2.25 -0.34 -5.19
CA THR A 174 -2.36 0.69 -4.15
C THR A 174 -1.16 0.65 -3.21
N ASN A 175 -0.98 1.73 -2.45
CA ASN A 175 -0.08 1.76 -1.30
C ASN A 175 -0.87 1.56 -0.01
N HIS A 176 -0.37 0.73 0.87
CA HIS A 176 -1.05 0.33 2.12
C HIS A 176 -0.52 1.11 3.34
N ALA A 177 -0.32 2.42 3.18
CA ALA A 177 0.11 3.28 4.28
C ALA A 177 -0.98 3.43 5.36
N TYR A 178 -0.58 3.39 6.61
CA TYR A 178 -1.42 3.69 7.77
C TYR A 178 -0.97 5.02 8.37
N PHE A 179 -1.90 5.94 8.55
CA PHE A 179 -1.60 7.29 9.04
C PHE A 179 -1.99 7.47 10.50
N ASN A 180 -1.10 8.15 11.25
CA ASN A 180 -1.42 8.77 12.52
C ASN A 180 -0.90 10.22 12.51
N LEU A 181 -1.81 11.19 12.32
CA LEU A 181 -1.45 12.60 12.20
C LEU A 181 -0.97 13.22 13.53
N ASP A 182 -1.25 12.57 14.67
CA ASP A 182 -0.72 12.98 15.97
C ASP A 182 0.76 12.57 16.15
N GLY A 183 1.24 11.69 15.29
CA GLY A 183 2.63 11.27 15.21
C GLY A 183 2.93 9.93 15.86
N ASP A 184 4.05 9.34 15.46
CA ASP A 184 4.59 8.13 16.09
C ASP A 184 4.97 8.41 17.53
N GLY A 185 4.59 7.49 18.44
CA GLY A 185 4.85 7.61 19.87
C GLY A 185 3.91 8.56 20.63
N CYS A 186 2.86 9.11 19.99
CA CYS A 186 1.82 9.83 20.72
C CYS A 186 1.04 8.88 21.64
N THR A 187 0.44 9.43 22.71
CA THR A 187 -0.36 8.65 23.67
C THR A 187 -1.80 8.45 23.22
N THR A 188 -2.22 9.13 22.15
CA THR A 188 -3.55 9.03 21.54
C THR A 188 -3.52 8.06 20.37
N ASP A 189 -4.56 7.25 20.23
CA ASP A 189 -4.72 6.41 19.06
C ASP A 189 -5.27 7.20 17.86
N ALA A 190 -5.18 6.63 16.67
CA ALA A 190 -5.68 7.24 15.44
C ALA A 190 -7.22 7.34 15.39
N LEU A 191 -7.95 6.70 16.32
CA LEU A 191 -9.41 6.68 16.35
C LEU A 191 -10.01 8.04 16.76
N ALA A 192 -9.21 8.93 17.38
CA ALA A 192 -9.62 10.29 17.67
C ALA A 192 -9.57 11.23 16.45
N GLN A 193 -8.98 10.80 15.35
CA GLN A 193 -8.86 11.59 14.12
C GLN A 193 -10.19 11.65 13.38
N LYS A 194 -10.38 12.74 12.62
CA LYS A 194 -11.58 12.92 11.78
C LYS A 194 -11.25 12.58 10.34
N LEU A 195 -12.07 11.71 9.74
CA LEU A 195 -12.03 11.40 8.33
C LEU A 195 -13.26 12.00 7.64
N GLN A 196 -13.04 12.78 6.59
CA GLN A 196 -14.11 13.27 5.72
C GLN A 196 -13.93 12.71 4.32
N LEU A 197 -14.96 12.05 3.79
CA LEU A 197 -15.03 11.52 2.44
C LEU A 197 -16.12 12.26 1.67
N PHE A 198 -15.79 12.72 0.45
CA PHE A 198 -16.74 13.34 -0.47
C PHE A 198 -17.32 12.25 -1.39
N ALA A 199 -18.16 11.38 -0.80
CA ALA A 199 -18.80 10.28 -1.49
C ALA A 199 -20.27 10.16 -1.04
N ASP A 200 -21.16 9.94 -1.99
CA ASP A 200 -22.59 9.77 -1.74
C ASP A 200 -22.97 8.30 -1.53
N GLN A 201 -22.09 7.39 -1.96
CA GLN A 201 -22.32 5.95 -1.92
C GLN A 201 -21.08 5.19 -1.45
N TYR A 202 -21.30 4.02 -0.91
CA TYR A 202 -20.24 3.07 -0.55
C TYR A 202 -20.57 1.67 -1.07
N LEU A 203 -19.55 0.82 -1.16
CA LEU A 203 -19.69 -0.59 -1.52
C LEU A 203 -19.79 -1.42 -0.24
N PRO A 204 -20.95 -2.02 0.09
CA PRO A 204 -21.07 -2.87 1.26
C PRO A 204 -20.27 -4.15 1.09
N VAL A 205 -19.81 -4.71 2.21
CA VAL A 205 -19.02 -5.94 2.25
C VAL A 205 -19.65 -6.94 3.22
N GLU A 206 -19.47 -8.24 2.94
CA GLU A 206 -19.77 -9.33 3.85
C GLU A 206 -18.76 -9.39 5.02
N SER A 207 -19.00 -10.27 5.98
CA SER A 207 -18.14 -10.42 7.16
C SER A 207 -16.71 -10.85 6.83
N ASP A 208 -16.48 -11.47 5.68
CA ASP A 208 -15.17 -11.85 5.16
C ASP A 208 -14.50 -10.74 4.30
N GLY A 209 -15.16 -9.56 4.20
CA GLY A 209 -14.67 -8.42 3.45
C GLY A 209 -14.91 -8.49 1.94
N ILE A 210 -15.64 -9.48 1.44
CA ILE A 210 -16.02 -9.55 0.02
C ILE A 210 -17.12 -8.53 -0.25
N PRO A 211 -17.01 -7.71 -1.31
CA PRO A 211 -18.08 -6.81 -1.73
C PRO A 211 -19.37 -7.56 -2.05
N CYS A 212 -20.49 -7.05 -1.56
CA CYS A 212 -21.81 -7.64 -1.79
C CYS A 212 -22.81 -6.58 -2.25
N GLY A 213 -23.69 -6.98 -3.19
CA GLY A 213 -24.75 -6.12 -3.69
C GLY A 213 -24.25 -4.92 -4.53
N ASP A 214 -25.13 -3.94 -4.64
CA ASP A 214 -24.90 -2.70 -5.37
C ASP A 214 -24.38 -1.60 -4.43
N LEU A 215 -23.90 -0.51 -5.03
CA LEU A 215 -23.55 0.69 -4.29
C LEU A 215 -24.72 1.18 -3.45
N THR A 216 -24.48 1.44 -2.19
CA THR A 216 -25.49 1.84 -1.20
C THR A 216 -25.28 3.30 -0.80
N ASP A 217 -26.38 4.06 -0.71
CA ASP A 217 -26.31 5.46 -0.28
C ASP A 217 -25.83 5.57 1.16
N VAL A 218 -24.93 6.54 1.41
CA VAL A 218 -24.43 6.82 2.76
C VAL A 218 -25.48 7.48 3.65
N SER A 219 -26.52 8.11 3.07
CA SER A 219 -27.58 8.81 3.81
C SER A 219 -28.34 7.84 4.71
N GLY A 220 -28.41 8.14 6.02
CA GLY A 220 -29.08 7.31 7.01
C GLY A 220 -28.31 6.07 7.44
N SER A 221 -27.09 5.87 6.94
CA SER A 221 -26.21 4.81 7.41
C SER A 221 -25.27 5.30 8.52
N GLY A 222 -24.69 4.39 9.32
CA GLY A 222 -23.64 4.72 10.29
C GLY A 222 -22.32 5.16 9.64
N ILE A 223 -22.20 5.11 8.30
CA ILE A 223 -21.08 5.58 7.48
C ILE A 223 -21.28 7.05 7.08
N CYS A 224 -22.32 7.70 7.58
CA CYS A 224 -22.57 9.12 7.33
C CYS A 224 -21.47 9.98 7.99
N LEU A 225 -20.69 10.43 7.29
CA LEU A 225 -19.54 11.27 6.96
C LEU A 225 -19.09 12.35 7.94
N LEU A 226 -19.40 12.29 9.19
CA LEU A 226 -18.89 13.20 10.22
C LEU A 226 -18.42 12.45 11.48
N TYR A 227 -18.19 11.16 11.42
CA TYR A 227 -17.87 10.39 12.60
C TYR A 227 -16.56 9.65 12.50
N THR A 228 -15.85 9.69 13.63
CA THR A 228 -14.82 8.74 14.01
C THR A 228 -15.38 7.32 13.88
N SER A 229 -15.23 6.70 12.74
CA SER A 229 -15.46 5.28 12.62
C SER A 229 -14.19 4.57 13.07
N PRO A 230 -14.23 3.68 14.05
CA PRO A 230 -13.13 2.75 14.23
C PRO A 230 -12.98 1.99 12.92
N SER A 231 -11.77 2.02 12.35
CA SER A 231 -11.43 1.14 11.23
C SER A 231 -11.76 -0.29 11.66
N PRO A 232 -12.46 -1.09 10.86
CA PRO A 232 -12.57 -2.50 11.16
C PRO A 232 -11.14 -3.02 11.31
N ARG A 233 -10.85 -3.65 12.42
CA ARG A 233 -9.58 -4.36 12.58
C ARG A 233 -9.64 -5.54 11.63
N ASP A 234 -8.74 -5.56 10.65
CA ASP A 234 -8.44 -6.74 9.86
C ASP A 234 -7.92 -7.87 10.76
#